data_1b4c53a9dd98fcb8d743897a5a7aabde
#
_entry.id   1b4c53a9dd98fcb8d743897a5a7aabde
#
_cell.length_a   1.000
_cell.length_b   1.000
_cell.length_c   1.000
_cell.angle_alpha   90.00
_cell.angle_beta   90.00
_cell.angle_gamma   90.00
#
_symmetry.space_group_name_H-M   'P 1'
#
loop_
_entity.id
_entity.type
_entity.pdbx_description
1 polymer ?
#
loop_
_entity_poly.entity_id
_entity_poly.type
_entity_poly.pdbx_seq_one_letter_code
_entity_poly.pdbx_strand_id
1 'polypeptide(L)'
;FPGHGNTSADSHYGAVYVERTLDELRENELLPFQAGIDAGADLVMVGHLIVSDIDSEPAPFSYAIVTELLRQEMGFTGVVITDGLQMQAMTDHYSSAEIAVKAVQAGVDLLLCPLDLESAVTALKEAVESGEITEARLDESVQRILELKLKMGLLV
;
A
#
# COMPACT_ATOMS: atom_id res chain seq x y z
N PHE A 1 -5.19 -6.13 0.89
CA PHE A 1 -4.52 -6.31 2.16
C PHE A 1 -4.85 -5.14 3.09
N PRO A 2 -5.03 -5.32 4.37
CA PRO A 2 -4.93 -6.57 5.14
C PRO A 2 -6.20 -7.45 5.15
N GLY A 3 -7.21 -7.11 4.40
CA GLY A 3 -8.49 -7.80 4.33
C GLY A 3 -9.62 -6.94 4.87
N HIS A 4 -10.78 -6.98 4.20
CA HIS A 4 -11.95 -6.18 4.56
C HIS A 4 -12.62 -6.66 5.86
N GLY A 5 -12.30 -7.89 6.28
CA GLY A 5 -12.82 -8.49 7.51
C GLY A 5 -14.35 -8.59 7.50
N ASN A 6 -14.92 -8.29 8.64
CA ASN A 6 -16.36 -8.28 8.87
C ASN A 6 -17.00 -6.88 8.76
N THR A 7 -16.36 -5.95 8.04
CA THR A 7 -16.89 -4.59 7.87
C THR A 7 -18.16 -4.63 7.00
N SER A 8 -19.15 -3.81 7.36
CA SER A 8 -20.36 -3.59 6.56
C SER A 8 -20.26 -2.34 5.67
N ALA A 9 -19.20 -1.54 5.84
CA ALA A 9 -18.98 -0.32 5.09
C ALA A 9 -18.22 -0.59 3.79
N ASP A 10 -18.49 0.22 2.77
CA ASP A 10 -17.85 0.15 1.46
C ASP A 10 -16.82 1.27 1.33
N SER A 11 -15.55 0.93 1.13
CA SER A 11 -14.42 1.86 1.00
C SER A 11 -14.49 2.74 -0.25
N HIS A 12 -15.39 2.46 -1.20
CA HIS A 12 -15.64 3.36 -2.33
C HIS A 12 -16.33 4.67 -1.91
N TYR A 13 -17.01 4.68 -0.78
CA TYR A 13 -17.83 5.82 -0.32
C TYR A 13 -17.33 6.49 0.96
N GLY A 14 -16.22 6.05 1.53
CA GLY A 14 -15.65 6.67 2.72
C GLY A 14 -14.69 5.78 3.49
N ALA A 15 -14.20 6.29 4.61
CA ALA A 15 -13.28 5.58 5.49
C ALA A 15 -13.94 4.31 6.08
N VAL A 16 -13.25 3.19 5.99
CA VAL A 16 -13.71 1.90 6.55
C VAL A 16 -12.78 1.49 7.68
N TYR A 17 -13.37 1.27 8.84
CA TYR A 17 -12.65 0.82 10.04
C TYR A 17 -12.81 -0.69 10.21
N VAL A 18 -11.68 -1.36 10.38
CA VAL A 18 -11.62 -2.79 10.71
C VAL A 18 -11.46 -2.89 12.22
N GLU A 19 -12.52 -3.31 12.90
CA GLU A 19 -12.56 -3.51 14.36
C GLU A 19 -12.06 -4.93 14.71
N ARG A 20 -10.81 -5.21 14.34
CA ARG A 20 -10.12 -6.46 14.62
C ARG A 20 -8.77 -6.16 15.24
N THR A 21 -8.38 -6.97 16.22
CA THR A 21 -7.02 -6.98 16.73
C THR A 21 -6.07 -7.62 15.71
N LEU A 22 -4.79 -7.31 15.79
CA LEU A 22 -3.78 -7.93 14.92
C LEU A 22 -3.78 -9.47 15.07
N ASP A 23 -4.02 -10.00 16.27
CA ASP A 23 -4.08 -11.44 16.49
C ASP A 23 -5.30 -12.07 15.81
N GLU A 24 -6.47 -11.42 15.87
CA GLU A 24 -7.65 -11.88 15.12
C GLU A 24 -7.43 -11.84 13.60
N LEU A 25 -6.74 -10.82 13.08
CA LEU A 25 -6.37 -10.76 11.66
C LEU A 25 -5.45 -11.92 11.27
N ARG A 26 -4.47 -12.26 12.12
CA ARG A 26 -3.57 -13.41 11.89
C ARG A 26 -4.29 -14.74 11.85
N GLU A 27 -5.32 -14.89 12.65
CA GLU A 27 -6.12 -16.11 12.72
C GLU A 27 -7.12 -16.26 11.56
N ASN A 28 -7.45 -15.16 10.86
CA ASN A 28 -8.51 -15.16 9.85
C ASN A 28 -8.08 -14.49 8.53
N GLU A 29 -8.09 -13.15 8.51
CA GLU A 29 -7.97 -12.36 7.28
C GLU A 29 -6.60 -12.49 6.62
N LEU A 30 -5.52 -12.65 7.40
CA LEU A 30 -4.16 -12.77 6.87
C LEU A 30 -3.83 -14.17 6.33
N LEU A 31 -4.57 -15.21 6.69
CA LEU A 31 -4.31 -16.58 6.22
C LEU A 31 -4.31 -16.73 4.69
N PRO A 32 -5.32 -16.22 3.95
CA PRO A 32 -5.31 -16.31 2.49
C PRO A 32 -4.18 -15.47 1.85
N PHE A 33 -3.79 -14.34 2.46
CA PHE A 33 -2.63 -13.57 1.99
C PHE A 33 -1.34 -14.35 2.18
N GLN A 34 -1.13 -14.97 3.35
CA GLN A 34 0.04 -15.82 3.58
C GLN A 34 0.10 -16.97 2.58
N ALA A 35 -1.02 -17.66 2.36
CA ALA A 35 -1.08 -18.72 1.36
C ALA A 35 -0.75 -18.21 -0.07
N GLY A 36 -1.19 -17.01 -0.43
CA GLY A 36 -0.85 -16.38 -1.69
C GLY A 36 0.64 -16.04 -1.79
N ILE A 37 1.24 -15.52 -0.73
CA ILE A 37 2.68 -15.21 -0.64
C ILE A 37 3.49 -16.50 -0.78
N ASP A 38 3.14 -17.54 -0.04
CA ASP A 38 3.81 -18.85 -0.08
C ASP A 38 3.69 -19.51 -1.47
N ALA A 39 2.60 -19.24 -2.19
CA ALA A 39 2.41 -19.67 -3.57
C ALA A 39 3.14 -18.81 -4.61
N GLY A 40 3.84 -17.76 -4.19
CA GLY A 40 4.65 -16.90 -5.06
C GLY A 40 3.85 -15.78 -5.73
N ALA A 41 2.88 -15.18 -5.04
CA ALA A 41 2.19 -13.99 -5.52
C ALA A 41 3.17 -12.87 -5.86
N ASP A 42 3.03 -12.28 -7.03
CA ASP A 42 3.93 -11.24 -7.52
C ASP A 42 3.54 -9.83 -7.08
N LEU A 43 2.25 -9.63 -6.76
CA LEU A 43 1.69 -8.33 -6.44
C LEU A 43 0.64 -8.47 -5.33
N VAL A 44 0.67 -7.55 -4.37
CA VAL A 44 -0.35 -7.42 -3.32
C VAL A 44 -0.93 -6.01 -3.37
N MET A 45 -2.28 -5.92 -3.42
CA MET A 45 -3.00 -4.66 -3.33
C MET A 45 -3.34 -4.33 -1.88
N VAL A 46 -3.06 -3.10 -1.47
CA VAL A 46 -3.42 -2.57 -0.14
C VAL A 46 -4.67 -1.69 -0.28
N GLY A 47 -5.74 -2.08 0.41
CA GLY A 47 -7.02 -1.35 0.42
C GLY A 47 -7.01 -0.17 1.40
N HIS A 48 -7.98 0.75 1.23
CA HIS A 48 -8.10 1.97 2.03
C HIS A 48 -8.82 1.70 3.36
N LEU A 49 -8.26 0.79 4.15
CA LEU A 49 -8.83 0.36 5.42
C LEU A 49 -8.04 0.96 6.59
N ILE A 50 -8.72 1.33 7.66
CA ILE A 50 -8.10 1.75 8.91
C ILE A 50 -8.23 0.57 9.90
N VAL A 51 -7.11 -0.02 10.27
CA VAL A 51 -7.05 -1.08 11.28
C VAL A 51 -6.62 -0.44 12.59
N SER A 52 -7.57 0.03 13.38
CA SER A 52 -7.33 0.88 14.55
C SER A 52 -6.46 0.23 15.63
N ASP A 53 -6.36 -1.10 15.66
CA ASP A 53 -5.48 -1.84 16.57
C ASP A 53 -3.99 -1.75 16.17
N ILE A 54 -3.73 -1.46 14.88
CA ILE A 54 -2.36 -1.36 14.36
C ILE A 54 -1.96 0.10 14.13
N ASP A 55 -2.82 0.88 13.46
CA ASP A 55 -2.54 2.26 13.10
C ASP A 55 -3.84 3.07 12.95
N SER A 56 -3.78 4.36 13.21
CA SER A 56 -4.87 5.30 12.98
C SER A 56 -4.94 5.81 11.54
N GLU A 57 -3.87 5.63 10.75
CA GLU A 57 -3.80 5.99 9.34
C GLU A 57 -4.41 4.89 8.46
N PRO A 58 -4.91 5.22 7.25
CA PRO A 58 -5.27 4.22 6.25
C PRO A 58 -4.11 3.26 5.94
N ALA A 59 -4.40 1.99 5.72
CA ALA A 59 -3.40 0.95 5.51
C ALA A 59 -2.32 1.29 4.46
N PRO A 60 -2.61 1.96 3.31
CA PRO A 60 -1.57 2.37 2.37
C PRO A 60 -0.57 3.39 2.92
N PHE A 61 -0.89 4.08 4.02
CA PHE A 61 -0.02 5.07 4.67
C PHE A 61 0.67 4.52 5.92
N SER A 62 0.29 3.33 6.35
CA SER A 62 0.80 2.72 7.57
C SER A 62 2.07 1.92 7.28
N TYR A 63 3.20 2.40 7.80
CA TYR A 63 4.46 1.67 7.78
C TYR A 63 4.35 0.33 8.53
N ALA A 64 3.60 0.31 9.64
CA ALA A 64 3.34 -0.89 10.41
C ALA A 64 2.59 -1.96 9.60
N ILE A 65 1.65 -1.57 8.73
CA ILE A 65 0.89 -2.51 7.91
C ILE A 65 1.68 -2.92 6.66
N VAL A 66 2.23 -1.95 5.91
CA VAL A 66 2.86 -2.24 4.61
C VAL A 66 4.26 -2.81 4.79
N THR A 67 5.07 -2.22 5.65
CA THR A 67 6.47 -2.62 5.80
C THR A 67 6.64 -3.66 6.89
N GLU A 68 6.19 -3.41 8.12
CA GLU A 68 6.44 -4.34 9.22
C GLU A 68 5.62 -5.63 9.07
N LEU A 69 4.30 -5.53 8.89
CA LEU A 69 3.44 -6.71 8.81
C LEU A 69 3.61 -7.44 7.46
N LEU A 70 3.34 -6.77 6.32
CA LEU A 70 3.32 -7.47 5.02
C LEU A 70 4.72 -7.88 4.57
N ARG A 71 5.72 -6.97 4.63
CA ARG A 71 7.05 -7.29 4.10
C ARG A 71 7.92 -8.05 5.09
N GLN A 72 8.00 -7.59 6.36
CA GLN A 72 8.95 -8.17 7.31
C GLN A 72 8.38 -9.41 8.00
N GLU A 73 7.16 -9.37 8.52
CA GLU A 73 6.56 -10.50 9.24
C GLU A 73 6.08 -11.58 8.27
N MET A 74 5.29 -11.23 7.25
CA MET A 74 4.74 -12.20 6.29
C MET A 74 5.71 -12.55 5.15
N GLY A 75 6.84 -11.86 5.02
CA GLY A 75 7.90 -12.17 4.05
C GLY A 75 7.58 -11.82 2.60
N PHE A 76 6.67 -10.88 2.33
CA PHE A 76 6.34 -10.49 0.97
C PHE A 76 7.45 -9.63 0.33
N THR A 77 8.03 -10.12 -0.75
CA THR A 77 9.13 -9.45 -1.47
C THR A 77 8.70 -8.82 -2.81
N GLY A 78 7.47 -9.09 -3.25
CA GLY A 78 6.94 -8.59 -4.53
C GLY A 78 6.51 -7.13 -4.49
N VAL A 79 5.77 -6.73 -5.53
CA VAL A 79 5.28 -5.36 -5.72
C VAL A 79 4.04 -5.11 -4.85
N VAL A 80 4.06 -4.03 -4.07
CA VAL A 80 2.88 -3.53 -3.34
C VAL A 80 2.25 -2.39 -4.12
N ILE A 81 0.95 -2.50 -4.41
CA ILE A 81 0.15 -1.49 -5.09
C ILE A 81 -0.97 -0.98 -4.19
N THR A 82 -1.31 0.30 -4.28
CA THR A 82 -2.54 0.82 -3.64
C THR A 82 -3.78 0.33 -4.37
N ASP A 83 -4.94 0.37 -3.72
CA ASP A 83 -6.21 0.48 -4.41
C ASP A 83 -6.35 1.86 -5.07
N GLY A 84 -7.42 2.11 -5.83
CA GLY A 84 -7.62 3.33 -6.60
C GLY A 84 -7.60 4.60 -5.73
N LEU A 85 -6.61 5.45 -5.93
CA LEU A 85 -6.40 6.66 -5.10
C LEU A 85 -7.40 7.78 -5.37
N GLN A 86 -8.24 7.65 -6.41
CA GLN A 86 -9.36 8.55 -6.70
C GLN A 86 -10.60 8.24 -5.84
N MET A 87 -10.59 7.16 -5.04
CA MET A 87 -11.72 6.79 -4.19
C MET A 87 -11.95 7.80 -3.06
N GLN A 88 -13.21 8.03 -2.67
CA GLN A 88 -13.59 9.02 -1.66
C GLN A 88 -12.94 8.77 -0.29
N ALA A 89 -12.68 7.52 0.06
CA ALA A 89 -11.95 7.17 1.29
C ALA A 89 -10.61 7.91 1.41
N MET A 90 -10.00 8.31 0.28
CA MET A 90 -8.73 9.02 0.22
C MET A 90 -8.93 10.50 -0.08
N THR A 91 -9.69 10.83 -1.14
CA THR A 91 -9.79 12.20 -1.68
C THR A 91 -10.56 13.17 -0.80
N ASP A 92 -11.40 12.69 0.11
CA ASP A 92 -12.13 13.54 1.06
C ASP A 92 -11.21 14.11 2.17
N HIS A 93 -10.04 13.50 2.37
CA HIS A 93 -9.15 13.82 3.50
C HIS A 93 -7.73 14.23 3.07
N TYR A 94 -7.28 13.81 1.89
CA TYR A 94 -5.89 14.00 1.44
C TYR A 94 -5.83 14.49 -0.01
N SER A 95 -4.87 15.35 -0.29
CA SER A 95 -4.50 15.74 -1.66
C SER A 95 -3.73 14.59 -2.34
N SER A 96 -3.70 14.59 -3.69
CA SER A 96 -2.89 13.60 -4.45
C SER A 96 -1.41 13.66 -4.12
N ALA A 97 -0.90 14.84 -3.76
CA ALA A 97 0.47 15.05 -3.31
C ALA A 97 0.74 14.31 -1.98
N GLU A 98 -0.09 14.54 -0.97
CA GLU A 98 0.03 13.90 0.35
C GLU A 98 -0.12 12.38 0.25
N ILE A 99 -1.10 11.91 -0.51
CA ILE A 99 -1.33 10.48 -0.75
C ILE A 99 -0.07 9.82 -1.32
N ALA A 100 0.54 10.44 -2.34
CA ALA A 100 1.69 9.87 -3.02
C ALA A 100 2.90 9.75 -2.07
N VAL A 101 3.21 10.80 -1.35
CA VAL A 101 4.37 10.83 -0.42
C VAL A 101 4.16 9.82 0.72
N LYS A 102 3.00 9.87 1.40
CA LYS A 102 2.69 8.95 2.52
C LYS A 102 2.74 7.48 2.09
N ALA A 103 2.16 7.13 0.94
CA ALA A 103 2.14 5.75 0.48
C ALA A 103 3.55 5.22 0.17
N VAL A 104 4.41 6.01 -0.50
CA VAL A 104 5.79 5.61 -0.76
C VAL A 104 6.58 5.48 0.53
N GLN A 105 6.40 6.39 1.49
CA GLN A 105 7.04 6.30 2.81
C GLN A 105 6.63 5.04 3.57
N ALA A 106 5.37 4.63 3.47
CA ALA A 106 4.87 3.41 4.11
C ALA A 106 5.43 2.11 3.50
N GLY A 107 5.95 2.14 2.27
CA GLY A 107 6.52 0.96 1.61
C GLY A 107 5.78 0.50 0.34
N VAL A 108 4.80 1.26 -0.13
CA VAL A 108 4.09 0.99 -1.39
C VAL A 108 5.01 1.30 -2.60
N ASP A 109 4.92 0.48 -3.64
CA ASP A 109 5.74 0.60 -4.85
C ASP A 109 4.98 1.23 -6.02
N LEU A 110 3.67 0.95 -6.16
CA LEU A 110 2.82 1.45 -7.23
C LEU A 110 1.61 2.22 -6.69
N LEU A 111 1.37 3.39 -7.23
CA LEU A 111 0.25 4.27 -6.90
C LEU A 111 -0.80 4.17 -8.02
N LEU A 112 -1.96 3.55 -7.72
CA LEU A 112 -3.00 3.30 -8.72
C LEU A 112 -3.93 4.51 -8.85
N CYS A 113 -4.05 5.04 -10.07
CA CYS A 113 -5.02 6.07 -10.44
C CYS A 113 -5.08 7.27 -9.46
N PRO A 114 -3.99 8.02 -9.24
CA PRO A 114 -4.07 9.27 -8.48
C PRO A 114 -5.01 10.24 -9.20
N LEU A 115 -5.82 11.01 -8.45
CA LEU A 115 -6.78 11.95 -9.03
C LEU A 115 -6.06 13.07 -9.82
N ASP A 116 -4.93 13.54 -9.29
CA ASP A 116 -4.03 14.51 -9.94
C ASP A 116 -2.62 13.91 -10.03
N LEU A 117 -2.31 13.37 -11.22
CA LEU A 117 -1.03 12.73 -11.49
C LEU A 117 0.14 13.72 -11.45
N GLU A 118 -0.05 14.94 -11.97
CA GLU A 118 1.02 15.93 -12.02
C GLU A 118 1.43 16.37 -10.62
N SER A 119 0.46 16.63 -9.76
CA SER A 119 0.66 16.97 -8.35
C SER A 119 1.36 15.84 -7.60
N ALA A 120 0.93 14.59 -7.79
CA ALA A 120 1.55 13.42 -7.16
C ALA A 120 3.03 13.25 -7.57
N VAL A 121 3.33 13.35 -8.87
CA VAL A 121 4.71 13.22 -9.38
C VAL A 121 5.58 14.36 -8.89
N THR A 122 5.08 15.59 -8.87
CA THR A 122 5.82 16.76 -8.37
C THR A 122 6.16 16.58 -6.90
N ALA A 123 5.20 16.20 -6.07
CA ALA A 123 5.42 15.99 -4.64
C ALA A 123 6.44 14.88 -4.36
N LEU A 124 6.41 13.77 -5.11
CA LEU A 124 7.41 12.71 -4.96
C LEU A 124 8.82 13.19 -5.31
N LYS A 125 8.99 14.00 -6.38
CA LYS A 125 10.29 14.58 -6.73
C LYS A 125 10.80 15.51 -5.62
N GLU A 126 9.95 16.40 -5.13
CA GLU A 126 10.29 17.32 -4.05
C GLU A 126 10.64 16.58 -2.75
N ALA A 127 9.91 15.50 -2.42
CA ALA A 127 10.19 14.66 -1.26
C ALA A 127 11.56 13.95 -1.37
N VAL A 128 11.96 13.52 -2.57
CA VAL A 128 13.30 12.95 -2.79
C VAL A 128 14.37 14.04 -2.72
N GLU A 129 14.17 15.17 -3.35
CA GLU A 129 15.13 16.30 -3.35
C GLU A 129 15.36 16.85 -1.94
N SER A 130 14.32 16.87 -1.10
CA SER A 130 14.41 17.29 0.30
C SER A 130 15.01 16.24 1.24
N GLY A 131 15.11 14.98 0.79
CA GLY A 131 15.52 13.84 1.60
C GLY A 131 14.41 13.25 2.49
N GLU A 132 13.18 13.68 2.33
CA GLU A 132 12.00 13.12 3.01
C GLU A 132 11.73 11.68 2.57
N ILE A 133 11.95 11.36 1.29
CA ILE A 133 12.06 10.01 0.74
C ILE A 133 13.50 9.81 0.29
N THR A 134 14.16 8.78 0.76
CA THR A 134 15.52 8.47 0.31
C THR A 134 15.56 7.93 -1.10
N GLU A 135 16.58 8.22 -1.89
CA GLU A 135 16.79 7.59 -3.21
C GLU A 135 16.79 6.06 -3.10
N ALA A 136 17.41 5.51 -2.05
CA ALA A 136 17.45 4.08 -1.83
C ALA A 136 16.03 3.47 -1.69
N ARG A 137 15.10 4.18 -1.00
CA ARG A 137 13.70 3.75 -0.90
C ARG A 137 13.00 3.73 -2.27
N LEU A 138 13.28 4.74 -3.10
CA LEU A 138 12.73 4.79 -4.45
C LEU A 138 13.32 3.69 -5.34
N ASP A 139 14.63 3.46 -5.28
CA ASP A 139 15.34 2.42 -6.02
C ASP A 139 14.79 1.02 -5.70
N GLU A 140 14.49 0.73 -4.44
CA GLU A 140 13.83 -0.52 -4.05
C GLU A 140 12.51 -0.75 -4.78
N SER A 141 11.66 0.27 -4.89
CA SER A 141 10.39 0.18 -5.63
C SER A 141 10.62 -0.02 -7.12
N VAL A 142 11.52 0.75 -7.71
CA VAL A 142 11.87 0.66 -9.13
C VAL A 142 12.41 -0.73 -9.45
N GLN A 143 13.29 -1.26 -8.60
CA GLN A 143 13.84 -2.60 -8.79
C GLN A 143 12.74 -3.66 -8.81
N ARG A 144 11.85 -3.70 -7.80
CA ARG A 144 10.73 -4.66 -7.74
C ARG A 144 9.83 -4.58 -8.98
N ILE A 145 9.52 -3.36 -9.42
CA ILE A 145 8.69 -3.12 -10.61
C ILE A 145 9.38 -3.63 -11.88
N LEU A 146 10.68 -3.37 -12.04
CA LEU A 146 11.46 -3.82 -13.21
C LEU A 146 11.60 -5.34 -13.22
N GLU A 147 11.88 -5.97 -12.07
CA GLU A 147 11.93 -7.43 -11.94
C GLU A 147 10.60 -8.08 -12.31
N LEU A 148 9.48 -7.53 -11.85
CA LEU A 148 8.14 -8.00 -12.21
C LEU A 148 7.90 -7.85 -13.71
N LYS A 149 8.23 -6.72 -14.32
CA LYS A 149 8.09 -6.51 -15.77
C LYS A 149 8.94 -7.46 -16.59
N LEU A 150 10.17 -7.75 -16.15
CA LEU A 150 11.05 -8.75 -16.78
C LEU A 150 10.44 -10.16 -16.70
N LYS A 151 9.96 -10.55 -15.50
CA LYS A 151 9.28 -11.85 -15.30
C LYS A 151 8.06 -12.01 -16.21
N MET A 152 7.31 -10.94 -16.44
CA MET A 152 6.13 -10.92 -17.31
C MET A 152 6.46 -10.80 -18.81
N GLY A 153 7.73 -10.63 -19.20
CA GLY A 153 8.13 -10.42 -20.59
C GLY A 153 7.75 -9.06 -21.16
N LEU A 154 7.52 -8.06 -20.30
CA LEU A 154 7.18 -6.69 -20.68
C LEU A 154 8.42 -5.81 -20.92
N LEU A 155 9.59 -6.30 -20.55
CA LEU A 155 10.89 -5.70 -20.84
C LEU A 155 11.75 -6.73 -21.59
N VAL A 156 12.52 -6.27 -22.57
CA VAL A 156 13.47 -7.06 -23.38
C VAL A 156 14.88 -6.62 -23.03
#